data_b8dc0c40dfa439cf799e7914823f319b
#
_entry.id   b8dc0c40dfa439cf799e7914823f319b
#
_cell.length_a   1.000
_cell.length_b   1.000
_cell.length_c   1.000
_cell.angle_alpha   90.00
_cell.angle_beta   90.00
_cell.angle_gamma   90.00
#
_symmetry.space_group_name_H-M   'P 1'
#
loop_
_entity.id
_entity.type
_entity.pdbx_description
1 polymer ?
#
loop_
_entity_poly.entity_id
_entity_poly.type
_entity_poly.pdbx_seq_one_letter_code
_entity_poly.pdbx_strand_id
1 'polypeptide(L)'
;MNSDARHPVPLARGGYVARMAVGREDLRAAQAMRHVSFVDAAGREAMADGLDQDAYDPLCDHVLIEDTNGRLVGCYRVQFFAAPEDLSNSYSAQYYNLDGLSYLRGGFLELGRFCVTSDAADSDVLRIAWGMLARLVDLYGAAILFGCSSFSGTDPSCYAAAFDLLGAKHASPRISTLADETIGFQTSQKNPADRAVALGQIPPLLRTYLSMGGWVSDHAVVDREMNTLHVFTGLEIAAIPPARAKALRAIANG
;
A
#
# COMPACT_ATOMS: atom_id res chain seq x y z
N MET A 1 -3.65 -4.89 -26.79
CA MET A 1 -4.58 -5.78 -26.08
C MET A 1 -5.62 -4.90 -25.39
N ASN A 2 -6.89 -5.27 -25.41
CA ASN A 2 -8.05 -4.43 -25.20
C ASN A 2 -8.00 -3.61 -23.90
N SER A 3 -7.89 -2.29 -24.04
CA SER A 3 -8.02 -1.32 -22.95
C SER A 3 -9.49 -0.96 -22.63
N ASP A 4 -10.43 -1.82 -22.93
CA ASP A 4 -11.84 -1.72 -22.53
C ASP A 4 -12.10 -2.49 -21.21
N ALA A 5 -11.08 -2.68 -20.41
CA ALA A 5 -11.18 -3.29 -19.11
C ALA A 5 -11.88 -2.30 -18.15
N ARG A 6 -13.09 -2.65 -17.85
CA ARG A 6 -14.04 -2.22 -16.81
C ARG A 6 -13.38 -1.42 -15.68
N HIS A 7 -13.12 -0.13 -15.91
CA HIS A 7 -12.77 0.75 -14.81
C HIS A 7 -14.00 0.94 -13.91
N PRO A 8 -13.86 0.88 -12.60
CA PRO A 8 -14.95 1.19 -11.71
C PRO A 8 -15.38 2.65 -11.92
N VAL A 9 -16.68 2.90 -11.84
CA VAL A 9 -17.19 4.28 -11.87
C VAL A 9 -16.58 5.11 -10.74
N PRO A 10 -16.39 6.43 -10.91
CA PRO A 10 -15.90 7.28 -9.85
C PRO A 10 -16.71 7.12 -8.56
N LEU A 11 -16.04 7.17 -7.43
CA LEU A 11 -16.65 7.13 -6.10
C LEU A 11 -16.57 8.51 -5.48
N ALA A 12 -17.72 9.09 -5.11
CA ALA A 12 -17.79 10.40 -4.46
C ALA A 12 -18.23 10.24 -3.00
N ARG A 13 -17.50 10.85 -2.05
CA ARG A 13 -17.83 10.82 -0.62
C ARG A 13 -17.08 11.90 0.15
N GLY A 14 -17.75 12.54 1.13
CA GLY A 14 -17.10 13.43 2.10
C GLY A 14 -16.37 14.62 1.48
N GLY A 15 -16.85 15.11 0.32
CA GLY A 15 -16.18 16.20 -0.39
C GLY A 15 -14.99 15.77 -1.26
N TYR A 16 -14.83 14.45 -1.49
CA TYR A 16 -13.78 13.89 -2.32
C TYR A 16 -14.36 13.00 -3.42
N VAL A 17 -13.60 12.85 -4.50
CA VAL A 17 -13.89 11.94 -5.60
C VAL A 17 -12.65 11.08 -5.85
N ALA A 18 -12.80 9.74 -5.78
CA ALA A 18 -11.79 8.80 -6.23
C ALA A 18 -12.16 8.28 -7.61
N ARG A 19 -11.22 8.34 -8.55
CA ARG A 19 -11.41 7.89 -9.93
C ARG A 19 -10.16 7.22 -10.49
N MET A 20 -10.32 6.45 -11.54
CA MET A 20 -9.18 5.92 -12.30
C MET A 20 -8.54 7.06 -13.11
N ALA A 21 -7.23 7.01 -13.24
CA ALA A 21 -6.48 7.92 -14.12
C ALA A 21 -6.78 7.60 -15.58
N VAL A 22 -6.90 8.65 -16.40
CA VAL A 22 -7.14 8.55 -17.83
C VAL A 22 -6.06 9.31 -18.61
N GLY A 23 -5.25 8.56 -19.36
CA GLY A 23 -4.23 9.15 -20.22
C GLY A 23 -2.99 9.67 -19.48
N ARG A 24 -2.14 10.34 -20.26
CA ARG A 24 -0.81 10.77 -19.81
C ARG A 24 -0.84 11.90 -18.79
N GLU A 25 -1.81 12.79 -18.89
CA GLU A 25 -1.91 13.97 -18.02
C GLU A 25 -2.19 13.56 -16.57
N ASP A 26 -3.16 12.69 -16.36
CA ASP A 26 -3.48 12.13 -15.04
C ASP A 26 -2.30 11.35 -14.44
N LEU A 27 -1.60 10.55 -15.26
CA LEU A 27 -0.41 9.84 -14.81
C LEU A 27 0.69 10.81 -14.35
N ARG A 28 0.95 11.87 -15.13
CA ARG A 28 1.93 12.88 -14.75
C ARG A 28 1.55 13.64 -13.48
N ALA A 29 0.25 13.93 -13.29
CA ALA A 29 -0.25 14.54 -12.06
C ALA A 29 0.02 13.64 -10.84
N ALA A 30 -0.24 12.33 -10.94
CA ALA A 30 0.09 11.36 -9.90
C ALA A 30 1.61 11.30 -9.63
N GLN A 31 2.43 11.25 -10.67
CA GLN A 31 3.90 11.23 -10.57
C GLN A 31 4.46 12.49 -9.89
N ALA A 32 3.93 13.67 -10.22
CA ALA A 32 4.30 14.93 -9.58
C ALA A 32 3.91 14.96 -8.09
N MET A 33 2.71 14.50 -7.76
CA MET A 33 2.26 14.39 -6.37
C MET A 33 3.14 13.41 -5.57
N ARG A 34 3.49 12.27 -6.14
CA ARG A 34 4.39 11.28 -5.53
C ARG A 34 5.78 11.85 -5.30
N HIS A 35 6.31 12.66 -6.25
CA HIS A 35 7.59 13.33 -6.10
C HIS A 35 7.61 14.20 -4.84
N VAL A 36 6.62 15.06 -4.65
CA VAL A 36 6.49 15.88 -3.43
C VAL A 36 6.41 15.00 -2.18
N SER A 37 5.65 13.90 -2.23
CA SER A 37 5.41 13.05 -1.06
C SER A 37 6.58 12.13 -0.70
N PHE A 38 7.35 11.64 -1.68
CA PHE A 38 8.37 10.60 -1.46
C PHE A 38 9.80 11.09 -1.68
N VAL A 39 9.98 12.17 -2.43
CA VAL A 39 11.31 12.73 -2.72
C VAL A 39 11.54 13.95 -1.83
N ASP A 40 10.73 14.98 -1.97
CA ASP A 40 10.90 16.23 -1.22
C ASP A 40 10.72 16.03 0.29
N ALA A 41 9.65 15.35 0.69
CA ALA A 41 9.35 15.09 2.11
C ALA A 41 10.38 14.16 2.79
N ALA A 42 11.02 13.27 2.04
CA ALA A 42 12.08 12.38 2.53
C ALA A 42 13.48 13.00 2.47
N GLY A 43 13.62 14.24 1.96
CA GLY A 43 14.91 14.91 1.78
C GLY A 43 15.83 14.19 0.78
N ARG A 44 15.24 13.50 -0.20
CA ARG A 44 15.98 12.81 -1.27
C ARG A 44 16.41 13.83 -2.35
N GLU A 45 17.41 13.44 -3.13
CA GLU A 45 17.80 14.24 -4.29
C GLU A 45 16.63 14.35 -5.28
N ALA A 46 16.24 15.58 -5.60
CA ALA A 46 15.11 15.83 -6.47
C ALA A 46 15.38 15.32 -7.89
N MET A 47 14.43 14.61 -8.45
CA MET A 47 14.49 14.22 -9.86
C MET A 47 14.40 15.46 -10.76
N ALA A 48 15.21 15.52 -11.81
CA ALA A 48 15.35 16.70 -12.66
C ALA A 48 14.04 17.18 -13.32
N ASP A 49 13.09 16.25 -13.53
CA ASP A 49 11.77 16.54 -14.12
C ASP A 49 10.64 16.71 -13.08
N GLY A 50 10.96 16.60 -11.78
CA GLY A 50 9.99 16.72 -10.68
C GLY A 50 8.92 15.61 -10.65
N LEU A 51 9.23 14.43 -11.18
CA LEU A 51 8.31 13.30 -11.25
C LEU A 51 8.91 12.07 -10.55
N ASP A 52 8.14 11.42 -9.67
CA ASP A 52 8.44 10.06 -9.20
C ASP A 52 7.88 9.07 -10.22
N GLN A 53 8.74 8.51 -11.05
CA GLN A 53 8.36 7.56 -12.10
C GLN A 53 9.28 6.34 -12.08
N ASP A 54 8.71 5.19 -12.39
CA ASP A 54 9.45 3.94 -12.50
C ASP A 54 8.89 3.04 -13.63
N ALA A 55 9.56 1.91 -13.86
CA ALA A 55 9.19 0.95 -14.91
C ALA A 55 7.83 0.28 -14.68
N TYR A 56 7.27 0.37 -13.47
CA TYR A 56 5.98 -0.23 -13.14
C TYR A 56 4.79 0.68 -13.48
N ASP A 57 4.99 1.99 -13.61
CA ASP A 57 3.90 2.93 -13.91
C ASP A 57 3.07 2.55 -15.14
N PRO A 58 3.68 2.12 -16.28
CA PRO A 58 2.92 1.68 -17.45
C PRO A 58 2.18 0.35 -17.28
N LEU A 59 2.51 -0.42 -16.24
CA LEU A 59 1.92 -1.73 -15.95
C LEU A 59 0.78 -1.67 -14.94
N CYS A 60 0.61 -0.50 -14.30
CA CYS A 60 -0.33 -0.30 -13.22
C CYS A 60 -1.54 0.53 -13.65
N ASP A 61 -2.67 0.26 -13.02
CA ASP A 61 -3.79 1.18 -12.96
C ASP A 61 -3.56 2.21 -11.85
N HIS A 62 -3.81 3.48 -12.14
CA HIS A 62 -3.63 4.57 -11.18
C HIS A 62 -4.97 5.10 -10.70
N VAL A 63 -5.09 5.32 -9.40
CA VAL A 63 -6.25 5.95 -8.77
C VAL A 63 -5.87 7.34 -8.30
N LEU A 64 -6.71 8.32 -8.65
CA LEU A 64 -6.61 9.70 -8.23
C LEU A 64 -7.72 10.02 -7.24
N ILE A 65 -7.40 10.79 -6.22
CA ILE A 65 -8.38 11.31 -5.25
C ILE A 65 -8.33 12.82 -5.31
N GLU A 66 -9.45 13.42 -5.66
CA GLU A 66 -9.60 14.86 -5.86
C GLU A 66 -10.57 15.45 -4.85
N ASP A 67 -10.33 16.70 -4.43
CA ASP A 67 -11.28 17.47 -3.63
C ASP A 67 -12.39 18.08 -4.50
N THR A 68 -13.33 18.79 -3.89
CA THR A 68 -14.45 19.46 -4.59
C THR A 68 -14.03 20.52 -5.60
N ASN A 69 -12.78 21.00 -5.52
CA ASN A 69 -12.23 21.98 -6.46
C ASN A 69 -11.45 21.31 -7.61
N GLY A 70 -11.41 19.97 -7.65
CA GLY A 70 -10.64 19.20 -8.63
C GLY A 70 -9.14 19.16 -8.33
N ARG A 71 -8.70 19.58 -7.12
CA ARG A 71 -7.30 19.47 -6.71
C ARG A 71 -6.99 18.04 -6.33
N LEU A 72 -5.92 17.48 -6.88
CA LEU A 72 -5.41 16.16 -6.50
C LEU A 72 -4.88 16.21 -5.04
N VAL A 73 -5.47 15.39 -4.18
CA VAL A 73 -5.15 15.30 -2.75
C VAL A 73 -4.63 13.94 -2.32
N GLY A 74 -4.75 12.95 -3.17
CA GLY A 74 -4.20 11.61 -2.93
C GLY A 74 -4.11 10.82 -4.22
N CYS A 75 -3.20 9.86 -4.25
CA CYS A 75 -3.13 8.87 -5.33
C CYS A 75 -2.51 7.57 -4.83
N TYR A 76 -2.72 6.52 -5.60
CA TYR A 76 -2.05 5.23 -5.48
C TYR A 76 -2.10 4.49 -6.81
N ARG A 77 -1.30 3.45 -6.95
CA ARG A 77 -1.38 2.55 -8.10
C ARG A 77 -1.66 1.13 -7.66
N VAL A 78 -2.30 0.36 -8.54
CA VAL A 78 -2.53 -1.07 -8.35
C VAL A 78 -2.07 -1.84 -9.57
N GLN A 79 -1.57 -3.06 -9.34
CA GLN A 79 -1.28 -4.01 -10.41
C GLN A 79 -1.98 -5.34 -10.11
N PHE A 80 -2.68 -5.87 -11.08
CA PHE A 80 -3.41 -7.13 -10.96
C PHE A 80 -2.62 -8.27 -11.60
N PHE A 81 -2.58 -9.42 -10.91
CA PHE A 81 -2.00 -10.67 -11.40
C PHE A 81 -3.04 -11.77 -11.29
N ALA A 82 -3.25 -12.49 -12.38
CA ALA A 82 -4.27 -13.55 -12.45
C ALA A 82 -3.81 -14.85 -11.78
N ALA A 83 -2.50 -15.09 -11.75
CA ALA A 83 -1.91 -16.32 -11.26
C ALA A 83 -0.64 -16.04 -10.44
N PRO A 84 -0.27 -16.94 -9.50
CA PRO A 84 0.94 -16.76 -8.70
C PRO A 84 2.23 -16.72 -9.51
N GLU A 85 2.26 -17.36 -10.67
CA GLU A 85 3.41 -17.36 -11.59
C GLU A 85 3.73 -15.98 -12.16
N ASP A 86 2.72 -15.10 -12.23
CA ASP A 86 2.87 -13.73 -12.72
C ASP A 86 3.48 -12.78 -11.68
N LEU A 87 3.51 -13.17 -10.41
CA LEU A 87 3.94 -12.33 -9.29
C LEU A 87 5.41 -11.89 -9.38
N SER A 88 6.25 -12.60 -10.15
CA SER A 88 7.62 -12.20 -10.45
C SER A 88 7.71 -10.83 -11.15
N ASN A 89 6.61 -10.37 -11.76
CA ASN A 89 6.51 -9.06 -12.42
C ASN A 89 6.00 -7.94 -11.48
N SER A 90 5.76 -8.23 -10.20
CA SER A 90 5.31 -7.24 -9.22
C SER A 90 6.47 -6.38 -8.71
N TYR A 91 6.16 -5.18 -8.21
CA TYR A 91 7.14 -4.34 -7.54
C TYR A 91 7.74 -5.02 -6.31
N SER A 92 6.91 -5.72 -5.53
CA SER A 92 7.34 -6.41 -4.31
C SER A 92 8.32 -7.55 -4.59
N ALA A 93 8.27 -8.17 -5.78
CA ALA A 93 9.17 -9.27 -6.15
C ALA A 93 10.64 -8.84 -6.33
N GLN A 94 10.92 -7.54 -6.38
CA GLN A 94 12.32 -7.05 -6.34
C GLN A 94 12.99 -7.32 -4.99
N TYR A 95 12.21 -7.40 -3.93
CA TYR A 95 12.71 -7.48 -2.55
C TYR A 95 12.32 -8.78 -1.85
N TYR A 96 11.25 -9.44 -2.29
CA TYR A 96 10.64 -10.57 -1.61
C TYR A 96 10.41 -11.75 -2.55
N ASN A 97 10.69 -12.96 -2.06
CA ASN A 97 10.23 -14.19 -2.72
C ASN A 97 8.75 -14.39 -2.40
N LEU A 98 7.91 -14.33 -3.42
CA LEU A 98 6.46 -14.42 -3.31
C LEU A 98 5.89 -15.83 -3.47
N ASP A 99 6.72 -16.87 -3.59
CA ASP A 99 6.30 -18.28 -3.72
C ASP A 99 5.39 -18.71 -2.56
N GLY A 100 5.57 -18.08 -1.38
CA GLY A 100 4.73 -18.30 -0.23
C GLY A 100 3.26 -17.88 -0.39
N LEU A 101 2.89 -17.25 -1.51
CA LEU A 101 1.50 -16.90 -1.86
C LEU A 101 0.83 -17.94 -2.78
N SER A 102 1.55 -18.94 -3.28
CA SER A 102 1.07 -19.92 -4.27
C SER A 102 -0.11 -20.81 -3.80
N TYR A 103 -0.35 -20.87 -2.48
CA TYR A 103 -1.51 -21.58 -1.92
C TYR A 103 -2.85 -20.86 -2.17
N LEU A 104 -2.83 -19.58 -2.46
CA LEU A 104 -4.05 -18.80 -2.68
C LEU A 104 -4.70 -19.15 -4.01
N ARG A 105 -6.04 -19.12 -4.02
CA ARG A 105 -6.84 -19.30 -5.22
C ARG A 105 -7.62 -18.02 -5.50
N GLY A 106 -7.44 -17.46 -6.68
CA GLY A 106 -8.00 -16.16 -7.10
C GLY A 106 -6.92 -15.19 -7.52
N GLY A 107 -7.30 -13.94 -7.80
CA GLY A 107 -6.37 -12.92 -8.24
C GLY A 107 -5.52 -12.32 -7.12
N PHE A 108 -4.46 -11.67 -7.52
CA PHE A 108 -3.52 -10.98 -6.62
C PHE A 108 -3.51 -9.50 -7.01
N LEU A 109 -3.75 -8.60 -6.06
CA LEU A 109 -3.77 -7.17 -6.30
C LEU A 109 -2.66 -6.51 -5.50
N GLU A 110 -1.65 -5.98 -6.18
CA GLU A 110 -0.59 -5.22 -5.54
C GLU A 110 -0.99 -3.76 -5.40
N LEU A 111 -0.86 -3.19 -4.20
CA LEU A 111 -1.02 -1.76 -3.92
C LEU A 111 0.35 -1.12 -3.73
N GLY A 112 0.62 -0.05 -4.47
CA GLY A 112 1.85 0.71 -4.36
C GLY A 112 1.67 2.21 -4.46
N ARG A 113 2.71 2.95 -4.09
CA ARG A 113 2.79 4.42 -4.22
C ARG A 113 1.60 5.18 -3.63
N PHE A 114 1.05 4.68 -2.52
CA PHE A 114 -0.04 5.36 -1.81
C PHE A 114 0.48 6.62 -1.12
N CYS A 115 -0.05 7.76 -1.52
CA CYS A 115 0.25 9.03 -0.87
C CYS A 115 -0.98 9.93 -0.78
N VAL A 116 -0.96 10.82 0.21
CA VAL A 116 -1.99 11.83 0.48
C VAL A 116 -1.26 13.10 0.86
N THR A 117 -1.73 14.27 0.40
CA THR A 117 -1.15 15.55 0.79
C THR A 117 -1.33 15.79 2.28
N SER A 118 -0.37 16.46 2.91
CA SER A 118 -0.37 16.67 4.37
C SER A 118 -1.56 17.49 4.88
N ASP A 119 -2.07 18.40 4.05
CA ASP A 119 -3.21 19.26 4.35
C ASP A 119 -4.58 18.56 4.13
N ALA A 120 -4.59 17.43 3.44
CA ALA A 120 -5.79 16.61 3.20
C ALA A 120 -5.72 15.24 3.88
N ALA A 121 -4.81 15.03 4.83
CA ALA A 121 -4.64 13.77 5.54
C ALA A 121 -5.77 13.52 6.57
N ASP A 122 -7.03 13.68 6.17
CA ASP A 122 -8.19 13.41 7.00
C ASP A 122 -8.72 11.98 6.84
N SER A 123 -9.68 11.61 7.69
CA SER A 123 -10.24 10.26 7.69
C SER A 123 -11.09 9.97 6.44
N ASP A 124 -11.61 10.98 5.75
CA ASP A 124 -12.50 10.79 4.61
C ASP A 124 -11.73 10.50 3.33
N VAL A 125 -10.52 11.08 3.14
CA VAL A 125 -9.61 10.70 2.06
C VAL A 125 -9.20 9.23 2.18
N LEU A 126 -8.83 8.78 3.38
CA LEU A 126 -8.50 7.37 3.60
C LEU A 126 -9.72 6.46 3.39
N ARG A 127 -10.90 6.88 3.81
CA ARG A 127 -12.13 6.10 3.61
C ARG A 127 -12.47 5.93 2.13
N ILE A 128 -12.41 7.00 1.35
CA ILE A 128 -12.71 6.93 -0.09
C ILE A 128 -11.66 6.12 -0.84
N ALA A 129 -10.39 6.23 -0.45
CA ALA A 129 -9.31 5.39 -0.99
C ALA A 129 -9.60 3.90 -0.77
N TRP A 130 -9.96 3.51 0.46
CA TRP A 130 -10.35 2.14 0.79
C TRP A 130 -11.64 1.70 0.09
N GLY A 131 -12.60 2.60 -0.10
CA GLY A 131 -13.83 2.33 -0.85
C GLY A 131 -13.54 2.00 -2.31
N MET A 132 -12.71 2.80 -2.98
CA MET A 132 -12.30 2.53 -4.36
C MET A 132 -11.45 1.24 -4.45
N LEU A 133 -10.57 1.00 -3.48
CA LEU A 133 -9.78 -0.23 -3.41
C LEU A 133 -10.68 -1.47 -3.24
N ALA A 134 -11.75 -1.39 -2.45
CA ALA A 134 -12.72 -2.47 -2.31
C ALA A 134 -13.46 -2.75 -3.63
N ARG A 135 -13.78 -1.71 -4.43
CA ARG A 135 -14.32 -1.89 -5.79
C ARG A 135 -13.35 -2.63 -6.70
N LEU A 136 -12.07 -2.28 -6.65
CA LEU A 136 -11.03 -2.93 -7.45
C LEU A 136 -10.84 -4.39 -7.04
N VAL A 137 -10.80 -4.67 -5.73
CA VAL A 137 -10.74 -6.05 -5.19
C VAL A 137 -11.92 -6.90 -5.70
N ASP A 138 -13.15 -6.38 -5.62
CA ASP A 138 -14.34 -7.10 -6.09
C ASP A 138 -14.35 -7.22 -7.64
N LEU A 139 -13.92 -6.18 -8.36
CA LEU A 139 -13.85 -6.17 -9.83
C LEU A 139 -12.86 -7.21 -10.38
N TYR A 140 -11.68 -7.28 -9.77
CA TYR A 140 -10.61 -8.20 -10.20
C TYR A 140 -10.75 -9.60 -9.58
N GLY A 141 -11.67 -9.81 -8.64
CA GLY A 141 -11.79 -11.07 -7.92
C GLY A 141 -10.52 -11.41 -7.12
N ALA A 142 -9.89 -10.38 -6.54
CA ALA A 142 -8.65 -10.56 -5.82
C ALA A 142 -8.87 -11.40 -4.55
N ALA A 143 -8.01 -12.40 -4.34
CA ALA A 143 -7.97 -13.18 -3.10
C ALA A 143 -7.09 -12.53 -2.03
N ILE A 144 -6.10 -11.75 -2.47
CA ILE A 144 -5.18 -11.02 -1.60
C ILE A 144 -4.93 -9.62 -2.14
N LEU A 145 -4.86 -8.65 -1.23
CA LEU A 145 -4.27 -7.35 -1.43
C LEU A 145 -2.89 -7.34 -0.78
N PHE A 146 -1.85 -6.98 -1.51
CA PHE A 146 -0.48 -7.02 -0.99
C PHE A 146 0.35 -5.82 -1.46
N GLY A 147 1.56 -5.68 -0.92
CA GLY A 147 2.52 -4.65 -1.32
C GLY A 147 3.55 -4.36 -0.23
N CYS A 148 4.36 -3.34 -0.43
CA CYS A 148 5.35 -2.87 0.52
C CYS A 148 4.79 -1.72 1.37
N SER A 149 4.84 -1.85 2.69
CA SER A 149 4.49 -0.77 3.62
C SER A 149 5.75 -0.15 4.21
N SER A 150 5.96 1.14 3.95
CA SER A 150 7.22 1.83 4.26
C SER A 150 7.15 2.64 5.56
N PHE A 151 8.28 2.67 6.24
CA PHE A 151 8.63 3.52 7.37
C PHE A 151 9.69 4.52 6.90
N SER A 152 9.61 5.77 7.28
CA SER A 152 10.54 6.81 6.81
C SER A 152 11.93 6.66 7.40
N GLY A 153 12.96 6.82 6.58
CA GLY A 153 14.36 6.66 6.98
C GLY A 153 14.79 5.21 7.07
N THR A 154 16.09 5.00 7.28
CA THR A 154 16.74 3.67 7.29
C THR A 154 17.25 3.26 8.67
N ASP A 155 17.00 4.05 9.72
CA ASP A 155 17.37 3.71 11.10
C ASP A 155 16.27 2.90 11.78
N PRO A 156 16.48 1.58 12.01
CA PRO A 156 15.47 0.73 12.64
C PRO A 156 15.22 1.08 14.12
N SER A 157 16.13 1.77 14.78
CA SER A 157 15.95 2.13 16.19
C SER A 157 14.77 3.07 16.42
N CYS A 158 14.43 3.88 15.42
CA CYS A 158 13.26 4.76 15.44
C CYS A 158 11.92 3.98 15.49
N TYR A 159 11.93 2.70 15.11
CA TYR A 159 10.74 1.85 14.98
C TYR A 159 10.79 0.57 15.81
N ALA A 160 11.69 0.50 16.79
CA ALA A 160 11.92 -0.70 17.59
C ALA A 160 10.62 -1.25 18.22
N ALA A 161 9.78 -0.38 18.81
CA ALA A 161 8.50 -0.80 19.40
C ALA A 161 7.51 -1.29 18.36
N ALA A 162 7.47 -0.67 17.17
CA ALA A 162 6.64 -1.13 16.05
C ALA A 162 7.08 -2.51 15.57
N PHE A 163 8.37 -2.73 15.36
CA PHE A 163 8.91 -4.01 14.89
C PHE A 163 8.73 -5.12 15.91
N ASP A 164 8.89 -4.84 17.21
CA ASP A 164 8.56 -5.78 18.29
C ASP A 164 7.08 -6.19 18.25
N LEU A 165 6.17 -5.22 18.05
CA LEU A 165 4.73 -5.48 17.95
C LEU A 165 4.38 -6.29 16.70
N LEU A 166 4.94 -5.92 15.55
CA LEU A 166 4.75 -6.63 14.29
C LEU A 166 5.26 -8.08 14.41
N GLY A 167 6.48 -8.28 14.89
CA GLY A 167 7.06 -9.60 15.10
C GLY A 167 6.24 -10.49 16.03
N ALA A 168 5.72 -9.92 17.13
CA ALA A 168 4.97 -10.68 18.11
C ALA A 168 3.54 -11.06 17.68
N LYS A 169 2.90 -10.29 16.77
CA LYS A 169 1.46 -10.42 16.52
C LYS A 169 1.05 -10.54 15.06
N HIS A 170 1.88 -10.07 14.14
CA HIS A 170 1.48 -9.90 12.74
C HIS A 170 2.47 -10.49 11.75
N ALA A 171 3.64 -10.91 12.20
CA ALA A 171 4.67 -11.47 11.33
C ALA A 171 4.29 -12.86 10.81
N SER A 172 4.61 -13.09 9.55
CA SER A 172 4.47 -14.38 8.88
C SER A 172 5.78 -14.75 8.19
N PRO A 173 6.30 -15.97 8.41
CA PRO A 173 7.51 -16.45 7.73
C PRO A 173 7.26 -16.92 6.29
N ARG A 174 6.05 -16.70 5.75
CA ARG A 174 5.68 -17.15 4.40
C ARG A 174 6.45 -16.45 3.30
N ILE A 175 6.93 -15.24 3.57
CA ILE A 175 7.63 -14.41 2.60
C ILE A 175 9.08 -14.26 3.07
N SER A 176 10.01 -14.81 2.31
CA SER A 176 11.44 -14.62 2.52
C SER A 176 11.96 -13.41 1.73
N THR A 177 13.11 -12.91 2.15
CA THR A 177 13.74 -11.77 1.47
C THR A 177 14.61 -12.21 0.29
N LEU A 178 14.69 -11.34 -0.73
CA LEU A 178 15.69 -11.35 -1.78
C LEU A 178 16.67 -10.18 -1.63
N ALA A 179 16.41 -9.27 -0.68
CA ALA A 179 17.25 -8.09 -0.44
C ALA A 179 18.49 -8.45 0.39
N ASP A 180 19.59 -7.73 0.10
CA ASP A 180 20.88 -7.93 0.79
C ASP A 180 20.86 -7.40 2.24
N GLU A 181 20.08 -6.37 2.52
CA GLU A 181 20.05 -5.71 3.83
C GLU A 181 18.65 -5.76 4.45
N THR A 182 18.56 -6.47 5.58
CA THR A 182 17.29 -6.67 6.29
C THR A 182 17.45 -6.57 7.79
N ILE A 183 16.34 -6.25 8.46
CA ILE A 183 16.19 -6.18 9.91
C ILE A 183 15.19 -7.26 10.33
N GLY A 184 15.66 -8.34 10.91
CA GLY A 184 14.80 -9.39 11.46
C GLY A 184 14.05 -8.92 12.70
N PHE A 185 12.78 -9.28 12.82
CA PHE A 185 11.97 -8.91 13.98
C PHE A 185 12.28 -9.82 15.16
N GLN A 186 12.43 -9.19 16.33
CA GLN A 186 12.61 -9.93 17.58
C GLN A 186 11.23 -10.21 18.21
N THR A 187 11.00 -11.48 18.56
CA THR A 187 9.75 -11.88 19.25
C THR A 187 9.84 -11.68 20.76
N SER A 188 10.36 -10.54 21.21
CA SER A 188 10.41 -10.28 22.65
C SER A 188 9.02 -9.91 23.16
N GLN A 189 8.52 -10.67 24.16
CA GLN A 189 7.28 -10.32 24.87
C GLN A 189 7.53 -9.09 25.75
N LYS A 190 7.50 -7.89 25.18
CA LYS A 190 7.59 -6.66 25.94
C LYS A 190 6.21 -6.15 26.35
N ASN A 191 6.20 -5.40 27.44
CA ASN A 191 5.10 -4.90 28.25
C ASN A 191 4.02 -4.10 27.46
N PRO A 192 2.72 -4.18 27.82
CA PRO A 192 1.63 -3.42 27.22
C PRO A 192 1.78 -1.89 27.19
N ALA A 193 2.62 -1.32 28.06
CA ALA A 193 2.93 0.12 28.05
C ALA A 193 3.56 0.58 26.72
N ASP A 194 4.27 -0.30 26.02
CA ASP A 194 4.93 -0.01 24.75
C ASP A 194 3.96 -0.07 23.55
N ARG A 195 2.73 -0.58 23.76
CA ARG A 195 1.77 -0.76 22.65
C ARG A 195 1.30 0.56 22.06
N ALA A 196 1.09 1.59 22.86
CA ALA A 196 0.68 2.90 22.37
C ALA A 196 1.80 3.54 21.55
N VAL A 197 3.04 3.41 22.02
CA VAL A 197 4.23 3.87 21.28
C VAL A 197 4.36 3.10 19.97
N ALA A 198 4.29 1.77 20.02
CA ALA A 198 4.35 0.92 18.83
C ALA A 198 3.30 1.29 17.78
N LEU A 199 2.03 1.46 18.20
CA LEU A 199 0.96 1.88 17.30
C LEU A 199 1.18 3.28 16.73
N GLY A 200 1.81 4.20 17.48
CA GLY A 200 2.18 5.52 17.00
C GLY A 200 3.26 5.47 15.91
N GLN A 201 4.18 4.52 16.01
CA GLN A 201 5.26 4.33 15.04
C GLN A 201 4.83 3.60 13.76
N ILE A 202 3.75 2.79 13.80
CA ILE A 202 3.25 2.08 12.62
C ILE A 202 2.55 3.07 11.67
N PRO A 203 2.89 3.08 10.36
CA PRO A 203 2.25 3.93 9.38
C PRO A 203 0.72 3.76 9.35
N PRO A 204 -0.07 4.84 9.15
CA PRO A 204 -1.55 4.78 9.22
C PRO A 204 -2.17 3.77 8.27
N LEU A 205 -1.66 3.65 7.04
CA LEU A 205 -2.14 2.67 6.07
C LEU A 205 -1.90 1.24 6.57
N LEU A 206 -0.69 0.93 7.06
CA LEU A 206 -0.36 -0.38 7.61
C LEU A 206 -1.25 -0.72 8.82
N ARG A 207 -1.50 0.25 9.73
CA ARG A 207 -2.46 0.04 10.84
C ARG A 207 -3.83 -0.39 10.36
N THR A 208 -4.28 0.17 9.24
CA THR A 208 -5.56 -0.20 8.64
C THR A 208 -5.53 -1.65 8.13
N TYR A 209 -4.49 -2.05 7.41
CA TYR A 209 -4.28 -3.46 7.01
C TYR A 209 -4.34 -4.40 8.21
N LEU A 210 -3.56 -4.12 9.26
CA LEU A 210 -3.49 -4.97 10.45
C LEU A 210 -4.83 -5.05 11.17
N SER A 211 -5.61 -3.97 11.21
CA SER A 211 -6.95 -3.96 11.80
C SER A 211 -7.99 -4.81 11.05
N MET A 212 -7.68 -5.16 9.80
CA MET A 212 -8.51 -6.02 8.94
C MET A 212 -8.05 -7.48 8.93
N GLY A 213 -7.03 -7.84 9.72
CA GLY A 213 -6.48 -9.19 9.72
C GLY A 213 -5.27 -9.35 8.81
N GLY A 214 -4.71 -8.24 8.33
CA GLY A 214 -3.47 -8.24 7.56
C GLY A 214 -2.26 -8.72 8.36
N TRP A 215 -1.26 -9.17 7.66
CA TRP A 215 0.01 -9.67 8.19
C TRP A 215 1.19 -9.06 7.44
N VAL A 216 2.39 -9.17 7.99
CA VAL A 216 3.64 -8.65 7.41
C VAL A 216 4.71 -9.73 7.34
N SER A 217 5.78 -9.50 6.58
CA SER A 217 7.01 -10.29 6.67
C SER A 217 7.58 -10.27 8.09
N ASP A 218 8.37 -11.26 8.46
CA ASP A 218 9.06 -11.34 9.76
C ASP A 218 10.35 -10.49 9.83
N HIS A 219 10.54 -9.66 8.82
CA HIS A 219 11.67 -8.75 8.68
C HIS A 219 11.26 -7.48 7.92
N ALA A 220 12.03 -6.41 8.09
CA ALA A 220 11.98 -5.23 7.24
C ALA A 220 13.19 -5.23 6.30
N VAL A 221 12.99 -4.76 5.07
CA VAL A 221 14.05 -4.49 4.09
C VAL A 221 14.51 -3.06 4.26
N VAL A 222 15.82 -2.82 4.12
CA VAL A 222 16.42 -1.48 4.10
C VAL A 222 16.49 -1.02 2.64
N ASP A 223 15.64 -0.09 2.28
CA ASP A 223 15.63 0.54 0.95
C ASP A 223 16.33 1.91 1.03
N ARG A 224 17.61 1.92 0.65
CA ARG A 224 18.43 3.12 0.70
C ARG A 224 18.09 4.10 -0.43
N GLU A 225 17.61 3.59 -1.57
CA GLU A 225 17.19 4.42 -2.69
C GLU A 225 15.95 5.25 -2.33
N MET A 226 14.94 4.61 -1.73
CA MET A 226 13.74 5.29 -1.26
C MET A 226 13.92 5.96 0.11
N ASN A 227 15.07 5.77 0.79
CA ASN A 227 15.32 6.19 2.16
C ASN A 227 14.21 5.71 3.11
N THR A 228 13.91 4.41 3.06
CA THR A 228 12.87 3.79 3.89
C THR A 228 13.31 2.45 4.44
N LEU A 229 12.63 2.02 5.50
CA LEU A 229 12.48 0.61 5.85
C LEU A 229 11.10 0.17 5.37
N HIS A 230 10.96 -1.01 4.77
CA HIS A 230 9.64 -1.49 4.40
C HIS A 230 9.45 -2.97 4.75
N VAL A 231 8.19 -3.32 5.01
CA VAL A 231 7.76 -4.70 5.25
C VAL A 231 6.85 -5.14 4.09
N PHE A 232 6.96 -6.41 3.69
CA PHE A 232 5.88 -6.99 2.90
C PHE A 232 4.60 -6.99 3.74
N THR A 233 3.49 -6.62 3.13
CA THR A 233 2.18 -6.60 3.77
C THR A 233 1.20 -7.38 2.92
N GLY A 234 0.49 -8.33 3.53
CA GLY A 234 -0.55 -9.13 2.89
C GLY A 234 -1.87 -9.02 3.65
N LEU A 235 -2.97 -8.92 2.91
CA LEU A 235 -4.34 -8.95 3.42
C LEU A 235 -5.16 -9.93 2.59
N GLU A 236 -5.37 -11.13 3.11
CA GLU A 236 -6.25 -12.10 2.48
C GLU A 236 -7.71 -11.62 2.60
N ILE A 237 -8.39 -11.47 1.49
CA ILE A 237 -9.74 -10.88 1.47
C ILE A 237 -10.74 -11.71 2.27
N ALA A 238 -10.58 -13.03 2.26
CA ALA A 238 -11.40 -13.94 3.05
C ALA A 238 -11.17 -13.84 4.58
N ALA A 239 -10.01 -13.30 4.99
CA ALA A 239 -9.68 -13.11 6.41
C ALA A 239 -10.27 -11.82 7.01
N ILE A 240 -10.78 -10.92 6.17
CA ILE A 240 -11.34 -9.65 6.64
C ILE A 240 -12.59 -9.92 7.50
N PRO A 241 -12.65 -9.39 8.75
CA PRO A 241 -13.84 -9.58 9.60
C PRO A 241 -15.12 -9.14 8.88
N PRO A 242 -16.22 -9.91 8.93
CA PRO A 242 -17.43 -9.64 8.14
C PRO A 242 -18.00 -8.23 8.34
N ALA A 243 -17.95 -7.70 9.56
CA ALA A 243 -18.41 -6.35 9.86
C ALA A 243 -17.54 -5.28 9.12
N ARG A 244 -16.23 -5.49 9.04
CA ARG A 244 -15.29 -4.63 8.30
C ARG A 244 -15.51 -4.72 6.79
N ALA A 245 -15.63 -5.94 6.26
CA ALA A 245 -15.93 -6.17 4.84
C ALA A 245 -17.25 -5.49 4.43
N LYS A 246 -18.30 -5.61 5.27
CA LYS A 246 -19.57 -4.91 5.06
C LYS A 246 -19.42 -3.39 5.08
N ALA A 247 -18.66 -2.84 6.02
CA ALA A 247 -18.41 -1.40 6.10
C ALA A 247 -17.65 -0.87 4.88
N LEU A 248 -16.62 -1.57 4.41
CA LEU A 248 -15.86 -1.21 3.21
C LEU A 248 -16.75 -1.23 1.96
N ARG A 249 -17.57 -2.27 1.78
CA ARG A 249 -18.52 -2.33 0.66
C ARG A 249 -19.61 -1.27 0.75
N ALA A 250 -20.05 -0.88 1.95
CA ALA A 250 -20.97 0.24 2.12
C ALA A 250 -20.34 1.57 1.67
N ILE A 251 -19.03 1.77 1.92
CA ILE A 251 -18.30 2.92 1.39
C ILE A 251 -18.19 2.82 -0.15
N ALA A 252 -17.86 1.65 -0.67
CA ALA A 252 -17.70 1.39 -2.09
C ALA A 252 -19.00 1.61 -2.91
N ASN A 253 -20.15 1.47 -2.30
CA ASN A 253 -21.46 1.62 -2.97
C ASN A 253 -22.04 3.05 -2.89
N GLY A 254 -21.41 3.96 -2.16
CA GLY A 254 -21.80 5.38 -2.05
C GLY A 254 -22.72 5.62 -0.87
#